data_dad83bc72d9237e1b194241bcf138755
#
_entry.id   dad83bc72d9237e1b194241bcf138755
#
_cell.length_a   1.000
_cell.length_b   1.000
_cell.length_c   1.000
_cell.angle_alpha   90.00
_cell.angle_beta   90.00
_cell.angle_gamma   90.00
#
_symmetry.space_group_name_H-M   'P 1'
#
loop_
_entity.id
_entity.type
_entity.pdbx_description
1 polymer ?
#
loop_
_entity_poly.entity_id
_entity_poly.type
_entity_poly.pdbx_seq_one_letter_code
_entity_poly.pdbx_strand_id
1 'polypeptide(L)'
;FYLAKSITIPIMDQAEGTKKVAEGDLSFSIKTVADDEIGSLVNSFNKMTTDLRSGREQLELSALMLRERNIEIEARRQYMEIVLRNVSAGVVTIDADGYITTINKSAEKMLNLNADDVLNTSYKNLLWGQHLNLDQDVMNRLASSQKNAVELPLKLTINGRPRSFLISINSLTDDAGKHMGIVMVFDDLTELEKAQRMAAWREVARRIAHEVKNPLTPITLSAQRLKRKYSETIKEPIFDECTQTIIDHVSLIQNLVNEFSSIARFPAADPKPAHLLPIIEETVALYREGLPRIDFIIQADQSAPLLNLDRQQIKQAMINLVD
;
A
#
# COMPACT_ATOMS: atom_id res chain seq x y z
N PHE A 1 47.47 79.86 -5.22
CA PHE A 1 46.59 79.27 -6.26
C PHE A 1 46.98 77.82 -6.64
N TYR A 2 48.26 77.51 -6.67
CA TYR A 2 48.77 76.18 -7.06
C TYR A 2 48.50 75.10 -5.98
N LEU A 3 48.72 75.41 -4.69
CA LEU A 3 48.45 74.51 -3.55
C LEU A 3 46.99 74.13 -3.39
N ALA A 4 46.08 75.05 -3.76
CA ALA A 4 44.62 74.74 -3.70
C ALA A 4 44.20 73.77 -4.78
N LYS A 5 44.84 73.73 -5.96
CA LYS A 5 44.52 72.78 -7.02
C LYS A 5 45.10 71.37 -6.81
N SER A 6 46.29 71.29 -6.21
CA SER A 6 47.00 70.04 -6.08
C SER A 6 46.55 69.23 -4.82
N ILE A 7 46.05 69.86 -3.75
CA ILE A 7 45.70 69.18 -2.50
C ILE A 7 44.16 69.23 -2.24
N THR A 8 43.56 70.46 -2.38
CA THR A 8 42.14 70.65 -1.97
C THR A 8 41.16 69.94 -2.87
N ILE A 9 41.39 69.93 -4.20
CA ILE A 9 40.45 69.26 -5.15
C ILE A 9 40.47 67.76 -4.97
N PRO A 10 41.62 67.06 -4.93
CA PRO A 10 41.61 65.58 -4.71
C PRO A 10 41.02 65.14 -3.36
N ILE A 11 41.19 65.96 -2.32
CA ILE A 11 40.56 65.66 -0.99
C ILE A 11 39.02 65.84 -1.06
N MET A 12 38.52 66.83 -1.76
CA MET A 12 37.10 67.02 -1.98
C MET A 12 36.50 65.91 -2.84
N ASP A 13 37.16 65.50 -3.91
CA ASP A 13 36.75 64.38 -4.76
C ASP A 13 36.71 63.07 -3.95
N GLN A 14 37.65 62.86 -3.02
CA GLN A 14 37.68 61.69 -2.14
C GLN A 14 36.56 61.72 -1.11
N ALA A 15 36.24 62.86 -0.54
CA ALA A 15 35.13 63.03 0.37
C ALA A 15 33.80 62.72 -0.35
N GLU A 16 33.63 63.25 -1.59
CA GLU A 16 32.46 62.96 -2.43
C GLU A 16 32.38 61.47 -2.80
N GLY A 17 33.50 60.87 -3.21
CA GLY A 17 33.61 59.46 -3.54
C GLY A 17 33.26 58.56 -2.35
N THR A 18 33.78 58.92 -1.14
CA THR A 18 33.40 58.16 0.08
C THR A 18 31.92 58.23 0.38
N LYS A 19 31.30 59.38 0.16
CA LYS A 19 29.82 59.54 0.31
C LYS A 19 29.08 58.65 -0.70
N LYS A 20 29.45 58.63 -1.96
CA LYS A 20 28.85 57.79 -3.00
C LYS A 20 29.02 56.30 -2.70
N VAL A 21 30.20 55.87 -2.26
CA VAL A 21 30.44 54.50 -1.82
C VAL A 21 29.53 54.15 -0.62
N ALA A 22 29.37 55.04 0.34
CA ALA A 22 28.45 54.84 1.49
C ALA A 22 26.98 54.75 1.05
N GLU A 23 26.60 55.45 -0.02
CA GLU A 23 25.25 55.35 -0.64
C GLU A 23 25.09 54.11 -1.53
N GLY A 24 26.16 53.31 -1.73
CA GLY A 24 26.14 52.04 -2.45
C GLY A 24 26.63 52.14 -3.92
N ASP A 25 27.05 53.31 -4.38
CA ASP A 25 27.64 53.47 -5.71
C ASP A 25 29.14 53.12 -5.70
N LEU A 26 29.41 51.84 -6.00
CA LEU A 26 30.79 51.30 -6.08
C LEU A 26 31.42 51.48 -7.48
N SER A 27 30.71 52.14 -8.41
CA SER A 27 31.25 52.41 -9.75
C SER A 27 32.14 53.67 -9.81
N PHE A 28 32.09 54.51 -8.78
CA PHE A 28 32.83 55.75 -8.69
C PHE A 28 34.32 55.50 -8.57
N SER A 29 35.12 56.15 -9.39
CA SER A 29 36.58 56.16 -9.33
C SER A 29 37.12 57.56 -9.45
N ILE A 30 38.17 57.89 -8.69
CA ILE A 30 38.84 59.18 -8.70
C ILE A 30 40.01 59.12 -9.68
N LYS A 31 40.13 60.11 -10.58
CA LYS A 31 41.27 60.18 -11.51
C LYS A 31 42.52 60.61 -10.78
N THR A 32 43.54 59.77 -10.83
CA THR A 32 44.87 60.07 -10.22
C THR A 32 45.59 61.10 -11.05
N VAL A 33 45.99 62.21 -10.46
CA VAL A 33 46.63 63.33 -11.15
C VAL A 33 48.05 63.63 -10.61
N ALA A 34 48.49 62.99 -9.51
CA ALA A 34 49.74 63.23 -8.84
C ALA A 34 50.45 61.93 -8.43
N ASP A 35 51.80 61.91 -8.43
CA ASP A 35 52.69 60.83 -7.98
C ASP A 35 53.21 61.10 -6.56
N ASP A 36 52.40 61.65 -5.68
CA ASP A 36 52.69 62.03 -4.31
C ASP A 36 51.81 61.23 -3.32
N GLU A 37 51.81 61.55 -2.03
CA GLU A 37 51.03 60.93 -0.98
C GLU A 37 49.54 61.00 -1.28
N ILE A 38 49.09 62.05 -1.95
CA ILE A 38 47.67 62.19 -2.35
C ILE A 38 47.33 61.20 -3.47
N GLY A 39 48.21 60.99 -4.44
CA GLY A 39 48.05 59.99 -5.48
C GLY A 39 47.99 58.55 -4.90
N SER A 40 48.84 58.26 -3.88
CA SER A 40 48.80 56.98 -3.15
C SER A 40 47.46 56.77 -2.42
N LEU A 41 46.90 57.82 -1.81
CA LEU A 41 45.60 57.76 -1.12
C LEU A 41 44.46 57.54 -2.11
N VAL A 42 44.48 58.20 -3.25
CA VAL A 42 43.48 58.00 -4.34
C VAL A 42 43.53 56.57 -4.90
N ASN A 43 44.75 56.04 -5.11
CA ASN A 43 44.92 54.65 -5.57
C ASN A 43 44.39 53.64 -4.54
N SER A 44 44.66 53.88 -3.24
CA SER A 44 44.15 53.01 -2.16
C SER A 44 42.61 53.06 -2.08
N PHE A 45 41.99 54.24 -2.25
CA PHE A 45 40.56 54.40 -2.33
C PHE A 45 39.95 53.64 -3.53
N ASN A 46 40.54 53.83 -4.72
CA ASN A 46 40.04 53.12 -5.92
C ASN A 46 40.18 51.63 -5.83
N LYS A 47 41.26 51.15 -5.20
CA LYS A 47 41.43 49.72 -4.91
C LYS A 47 40.40 49.22 -3.92
N MET A 48 40.14 49.93 -2.85
CA MET A 48 39.10 49.58 -1.88
C MET A 48 37.70 49.50 -2.54
N THR A 49 37.32 50.47 -3.38
CA THR A 49 36.03 50.42 -4.09
C THR A 49 35.96 49.27 -5.06
N THR A 50 37.06 48.94 -5.76
CA THR A 50 37.12 47.75 -6.63
C THR A 50 36.96 46.44 -5.85
N ASP A 51 37.67 46.33 -4.73
CA ASP A 51 37.60 45.14 -3.87
C ASP A 51 36.17 44.98 -3.27
N LEU A 52 35.53 46.08 -2.82
CA LEU A 52 34.16 46.08 -2.32
C LEU A 52 33.15 45.68 -3.42
N ARG A 53 33.31 46.14 -4.64
CA ARG A 53 32.48 45.79 -5.78
C ARG A 53 32.61 44.33 -6.11
N SER A 54 33.84 43.79 -6.22
CA SER A 54 34.08 42.37 -6.46
C SER A 54 33.52 41.49 -5.35
N GLY A 55 33.69 41.89 -4.10
CA GLY A 55 33.11 41.21 -2.97
C GLY A 55 31.58 41.16 -2.99
N ARG A 56 30.96 42.26 -3.34
CA ARG A 56 29.50 42.34 -3.51
C ARG A 56 29.00 41.44 -4.63
N GLU A 57 29.63 41.50 -5.81
CA GLU A 57 29.30 40.65 -6.96
C GLU A 57 29.44 39.16 -6.60
N GLN A 58 30.51 38.78 -5.84
CA GLN A 58 30.72 37.42 -5.39
C GLN A 58 29.65 36.97 -4.40
N LEU A 59 29.23 37.84 -3.46
CA LEU A 59 28.15 37.57 -2.53
C LEU A 59 26.81 37.38 -3.24
N GLU A 60 26.49 38.22 -4.21
CA GLU A 60 25.27 38.11 -5.02
C GLU A 60 25.23 36.81 -5.81
N LEU A 61 26.33 36.41 -6.45
CA LEU A 61 26.43 35.11 -7.13
C LEU A 61 26.29 33.94 -6.17
N SER A 62 26.95 34.01 -5.00
CA SER A 62 26.84 32.95 -3.98
C SER A 62 25.41 32.82 -3.44
N ALA A 63 24.72 33.94 -3.23
CA ALA A 63 23.34 33.97 -2.80
C ALA A 63 22.38 33.34 -3.85
N LEU A 64 22.62 33.65 -5.13
CA LEU A 64 21.85 33.02 -6.23
C LEU A 64 22.09 31.52 -6.30
N MET A 65 23.33 31.06 -6.22
CA MET A 65 23.68 29.63 -6.21
C MET A 65 23.05 28.88 -5.01
N LEU A 66 23.11 29.48 -3.81
CA LEU A 66 22.46 28.91 -2.64
C LEU A 66 20.96 28.80 -2.80
N ARG A 67 20.34 29.83 -3.37
CA ARG A 67 18.89 29.82 -3.64
C ARG A 67 18.51 28.72 -4.63
N GLU A 68 19.25 28.58 -5.71
CA GLU A 68 19.05 27.52 -6.71
C GLU A 68 19.20 26.13 -6.11
N ARG A 69 20.26 25.93 -5.32
CA ARG A 69 20.47 24.65 -4.59
C ARG A 69 19.36 24.32 -3.61
N ASN A 70 18.88 25.32 -2.87
CA ASN A 70 17.74 25.10 -1.97
C ASN A 70 16.48 24.71 -2.70
N ILE A 71 16.18 25.31 -3.86
CA ILE A 71 15.04 24.94 -4.69
C ILE A 71 15.18 23.49 -5.19
N GLU A 72 16.37 23.11 -5.66
CA GLU A 72 16.64 21.73 -6.11
C GLU A 72 16.47 20.70 -4.98
N ILE A 73 17.02 20.98 -3.78
CA ILE A 73 16.91 20.11 -2.61
C ILE A 73 15.42 19.95 -2.21
N GLU A 74 14.68 21.04 -2.16
CA GLU A 74 13.26 21.00 -1.78
C GLU A 74 12.41 20.24 -2.82
N ALA A 75 12.68 20.43 -4.11
CA ALA A 75 12.02 19.69 -5.19
C ALA A 75 12.33 18.18 -5.08
N ARG A 76 13.59 17.81 -4.80
CA ARG A 76 14.01 16.43 -4.62
C ARG A 76 13.33 15.79 -3.38
N ARG A 77 13.27 16.54 -2.27
CA ARG A 77 12.58 16.10 -1.05
C ARG A 77 11.10 15.86 -1.31
N GLN A 78 10.41 16.79 -1.93
CA GLN A 78 8.99 16.64 -2.29
C GLN A 78 8.76 15.46 -3.22
N TYR A 79 9.62 15.26 -4.21
CA TYR A 79 9.52 14.09 -5.10
C TYR A 79 9.63 12.77 -4.33
N MET A 80 10.63 12.65 -3.44
CA MET A 80 10.80 11.45 -2.61
C MET A 80 9.59 11.20 -1.69
N GLU A 81 9.03 12.25 -1.10
CA GLU A 81 7.83 12.16 -0.27
C GLU A 81 6.62 11.66 -1.07
N ILE A 82 6.42 12.19 -2.29
CA ILE A 82 5.36 11.72 -3.19
C ILE A 82 5.57 10.26 -3.57
N VAL A 83 6.79 9.84 -3.89
CA VAL A 83 7.11 8.45 -4.23
C VAL A 83 6.77 7.54 -3.05
N LEU A 84 7.28 7.84 -1.85
CA LEU A 84 7.02 7.04 -0.64
C LEU A 84 5.54 6.97 -0.29
N ARG A 85 4.79 8.05 -0.51
CA ARG A 85 3.34 8.11 -0.25
C ARG A 85 2.53 7.22 -1.19
N ASN A 86 2.99 7.02 -2.43
CA ASN A 86 2.28 6.25 -3.46
C ASN A 86 2.75 4.79 -3.57
N VAL A 87 3.81 4.40 -2.87
CA VAL A 87 4.21 2.99 -2.76
C VAL A 87 3.16 2.23 -1.95
N SER A 88 2.63 1.13 -2.51
CA SER A 88 1.63 0.29 -1.84
C SER A 88 2.19 -0.46 -0.64
N ALA A 89 3.47 -0.80 -0.65
CA ALA A 89 4.15 -1.42 0.48
C ALA A 89 4.32 -0.42 1.64
N GLY A 90 4.19 -0.90 2.87
CA GLY A 90 4.52 -0.12 4.06
C GLY A 90 6.03 0.02 4.19
N VAL A 91 6.54 1.23 4.35
CA VAL A 91 7.97 1.49 4.54
C VAL A 91 8.18 2.15 5.90
N VAL A 92 9.08 1.57 6.69
CA VAL A 92 9.52 2.11 7.99
C VAL A 92 11.03 2.09 8.02
N THR A 93 11.65 3.21 8.41
CA THR A 93 13.11 3.26 8.64
C THR A 93 13.40 3.46 10.12
N ILE A 94 14.43 2.81 10.58
CA ILE A 94 14.89 2.83 11.97
C ILE A 94 16.37 3.18 11.94
N ASP A 95 16.80 4.10 12.78
CA ASP A 95 18.22 4.48 12.90
C ASP A 95 19.06 3.42 13.63
N ALA A 96 20.36 3.69 13.76
CA ALA A 96 21.30 2.80 14.44
C ALA A 96 20.99 2.62 15.94
N ASP A 97 20.29 3.57 16.56
CA ASP A 97 19.92 3.56 17.98
C ASP A 97 18.56 2.88 18.22
N GLY A 98 17.84 2.51 17.16
CA GLY A 98 16.55 1.82 17.23
C GLY A 98 15.34 2.76 17.28
N TYR A 99 15.48 4.02 16.88
CA TYR A 99 14.37 4.96 16.78
C TYR A 99 13.82 5.02 15.36
N ILE A 100 12.50 5.15 15.25
CA ILE A 100 11.82 5.26 13.97
C ILE A 100 12.03 6.65 13.38
N THR A 101 12.65 6.71 12.21
CA THR A 101 12.97 7.96 11.52
C THR A 101 12.01 8.29 10.39
N THR A 102 11.40 7.27 9.77
CA THR A 102 10.41 7.47 8.70
C THR A 102 9.34 6.39 8.75
N ILE A 103 8.10 6.77 8.45
CA ILE A 103 6.98 5.87 8.19
C ILE A 103 6.18 6.44 7.01
N ASN A 104 5.88 5.61 6.00
CA ASN A 104 5.07 6.08 4.88
C ASN A 104 3.57 5.87 5.15
N LYS A 105 2.73 6.48 4.31
CA LYS A 105 1.26 6.44 4.48
C LYS A 105 0.67 5.04 4.37
N SER A 106 1.30 4.16 3.62
CA SER A 106 0.89 2.75 3.50
C SER A 106 1.15 1.98 4.79
N ALA A 107 2.33 2.17 5.42
CA ALA A 107 2.64 1.56 6.71
C ALA A 107 1.70 2.06 7.82
N GLU A 108 1.38 3.37 7.87
CA GLU A 108 0.39 3.90 8.82
C GLU A 108 -0.96 3.16 8.71
N LYS A 109 -1.45 2.99 7.47
CA LYS A 109 -2.73 2.30 7.21
C LYS A 109 -2.67 0.80 7.52
N MET A 110 -1.58 0.13 7.12
CA MET A 110 -1.41 -1.31 7.31
C MET A 110 -1.29 -1.69 8.79
N LEU A 111 -0.53 -0.89 9.55
CA LEU A 111 -0.23 -1.14 10.95
C LEU A 111 -1.21 -0.41 11.90
N ASN A 112 -2.11 0.41 11.34
CA ASN A 112 -3.04 1.27 12.09
C ASN A 112 -2.32 2.17 13.10
N LEU A 113 -1.32 2.91 12.61
CA LEU A 113 -0.50 3.84 13.38
C LEU A 113 -0.60 5.24 12.78
N ASN A 114 -0.33 6.27 13.60
CA ASN A 114 -0.12 7.63 13.12
C ASN A 114 1.37 7.96 13.15
N ALA A 115 1.88 8.62 12.11
CA ALA A 115 3.29 9.02 12.03
C ALA A 115 3.70 9.87 13.24
N ASP A 116 2.86 10.83 13.64
CA ASP A 116 3.15 11.76 14.74
C ASP A 116 3.36 11.04 16.09
N ASP A 117 2.71 9.89 16.29
CA ASP A 117 2.79 9.12 17.53
C ASP A 117 4.02 8.19 17.58
N VAL A 118 4.56 7.82 16.41
CA VAL A 118 5.61 6.79 16.32
C VAL A 118 6.96 7.33 15.89
N LEU A 119 7.03 8.47 15.22
CA LEU A 119 8.29 9.10 14.85
C LEU A 119 9.12 9.43 16.10
N ASN A 120 10.42 9.19 16.03
CA ASN A 120 11.38 9.36 17.13
C ASN A 120 11.07 8.51 18.38
N THR A 121 10.23 7.47 18.26
CA THR A 121 10.02 6.49 19.32
C THR A 121 10.79 5.20 19.03
N SER A 122 11.11 4.43 20.08
CA SER A 122 11.76 3.13 19.90
C SER A 122 10.80 2.12 19.25
N TYR A 123 11.26 1.43 18.21
CA TYR A 123 10.47 0.39 17.54
C TYR A 123 10.00 -0.72 18.49
N LYS A 124 10.72 -0.96 19.60
CA LYS A 124 10.38 -1.97 20.62
C LYS A 124 9.09 -1.65 21.37
N ASN A 125 8.67 -0.40 21.39
CA ASN A 125 7.45 0.03 22.07
C ASN A 125 6.19 -0.28 21.22
N LEU A 126 6.35 -0.65 19.96
CA LEU A 126 5.23 -0.94 19.06
C LEU A 126 4.88 -2.45 19.10
N LEU A 127 3.60 -2.76 18.92
CA LEU A 127 3.08 -4.15 18.95
C LEU A 127 3.83 -5.08 17.99
N TRP A 128 4.16 -4.60 16.79
CA TRP A 128 4.91 -5.40 15.82
C TRP A 128 6.40 -5.54 16.20
N GLY A 129 6.96 -4.54 16.90
CA GLY A 129 8.33 -4.59 17.38
C GLY A 129 8.53 -5.60 18.50
N GLN A 130 7.51 -5.86 19.30
CA GLN A 130 7.54 -6.91 20.34
C GLN A 130 7.50 -8.32 19.77
N HIS A 131 6.90 -8.50 18.59
CA HIS A 131 6.88 -9.77 17.85
C HIS A 131 8.06 -9.97 16.92
N LEU A 132 8.74 -8.89 16.55
CA LEU A 132 10.01 -8.89 15.85
C LEU A 132 11.12 -8.89 16.89
N ASN A 133 11.56 -10.06 17.34
CA ASN A 133 12.85 -10.17 17.96
C ASN A 133 13.88 -9.83 16.87
N LEU A 134 14.16 -8.52 16.72
CA LEU A 134 15.35 -8.02 16.00
C LEU A 134 16.57 -8.32 16.90
N ASP A 135 16.63 -9.55 17.43
CA ASP A 135 17.73 -10.04 18.23
C ASP A 135 19.00 -10.10 17.38
N GLN A 136 20.12 -10.25 18.08
CA GLN A 136 21.44 -10.40 17.47
C GLN A 136 21.45 -11.37 16.29
N ASP A 137 20.55 -12.37 16.25
CA ASP A 137 20.43 -13.32 15.16
C ASP A 137 19.94 -12.69 13.84
N VAL A 138 18.99 -11.77 13.86
CA VAL A 138 18.54 -11.04 12.65
C VAL A 138 19.61 -10.08 12.20
N MET A 139 20.25 -9.38 13.15
CA MET A 139 21.37 -8.47 12.86
C MET A 139 22.59 -9.24 12.36
N ASN A 140 22.90 -10.40 12.93
CA ASN A 140 23.98 -11.28 12.46
C ASN A 140 23.67 -11.85 11.07
N ARG A 141 22.42 -12.19 10.79
CA ARG A 141 21.99 -12.63 9.45
C ARG A 141 22.06 -11.50 8.43
N LEU A 142 21.69 -10.28 8.81
CA LEU A 142 21.90 -9.08 7.96
C LEU A 142 23.37 -8.82 7.67
N ALA A 143 24.23 -8.98 8.69
CA ALA A 143 25.67 -8.78 8.54
C ALA A 143 26.37 -9.91 7.77
N SER A 144 25.88 -11.14 7.84
CA SER A 144 26.46 -12.33 7.18
C SER A 144 25.86 -12.63 5.81
N SER A 145 24.70 -12.05 5.47
CA SER A 145 24.04 -12.27 4.19
C SER A 145 24.71 -11.44 3.10
N GLN A 146 25.14 -12.10 2.02
CA GLN A 146 25.64 -11.42 0.81
C GLN A 146 24.63 -10.44 0.16
N LYS A 147 23.35 -10.53 0.53
CA LYS A 147 22.28 -9.68 0.01
C LYS A 147 21.86 -8.55 0.95
N ASN A 148 22.43 -8.45 2.17
CA ASN A 148 22.04 -7.47 3.20
C ASN A 148 20.53 -7.35 3.44
N ALA A 149 19.77 -8.40 3.10
CA ALA A 149 18.32 -8.45 3.19
C ALA A 149 17.85 -9.72 3.90
N VAL A 150 16.89 -9.59 4.81
CA VAL A 150 16.24 -10.72 5.51
C VAL A 150 14.73 -10.58 5.32
N GLU A 151 14.09 -11.66 4.85
CA GLU A 151 12.63 -11.73 4.73
C GLU A 151 12.05 -12.58 5.87
N LEU A 152 11.03 -12.05 6.53
CA LEU A 152 10.35 -12.68 7.66
C LEU A 152 8.83 -12.62 7.47
N PRO A 153 8.11 -13.76 7.51
CA PRO A 153 6.68 -13.75 7.60
C PRO A 153 6.24 -13.33 9.01
N LEU A 154 5.32 -12.40 9.11
CA LEU A 154 4.78 -11.93 10.38
C LEU A 154 3.25 -11.94 10.35
N LYS A 155 2.63 -12.51 11.39
CA LYS A 155 1.17 -12.46 11.59
C LYS A 155 0.87 -11.55 12.76
N LEU A 156 0.05 -10.53 12.51
CA LEU A 156 -0.37 -9.55 13.51
C LEU A 156 -1.89 -9.51 13.59
N THR A 157 -2.42 -9.24 14.78
CA THR A 157 -3.84 -8.92 14.95
C THR A 157 -3.99 -7.41 15.04
N ILE A 158 -4.55 -6.80 14.00
CA ILE A 158 -4.76 -5.36 13.89
C ILE A 158 -6.27 -5.09 13.93
N ASN A 159 -6.72 -4.30 14.89
CA ASN A 159 -8.15 -4.01 15.12
C ASN A 159 -9.00 -5.31 15.23
N GLY A 160 -8.50 -6.32 15.95
CA GLY A 160 -9.17 -7.61 16.13
C GLY A 160 -9.20 -8.51 14.89
N ARG A 161 -8.54 -8.13 13.79
CA ARG A 161 -8.46 -8.91 12.55
C ARG A 161 -7.05 -9.44 12.34
N PRO A 162 -6.88 -10.75 12.10
CA PRO A 162 -5.58 -11.32 11.76
C PRO A 162 -5.16 -10.85 10.36
N ARG A 163 -3.92 -10.35 10.27
CA ARG A 163 -3.25 -9.97 9.01
C ARG A 163 -1.93 -10.71 8.88
N SER A 164 -1.59 -11.04 7.65
CA SER A 164 -0.32 -11.70 7.30
C SER A 164 0.55 -10.72 6.53
N PHE A 165 1.76 -10.49 7.02
CA PHE A 165 2.75 -9.62 6.38
C PHE A 165 3.98 -10.41 5.97
N LEU A 166 4.59 -10.04 4.88
CA LEU A 166 5.98 -10.34 4.58
C LEU A 166 6.80 -9.08 4.87
N ILE A 167 7.78 -9.20 5.75
CA ILE A 167 8.65 -8.08 6.12
C ILE A 167 10.02 -8.33 5.50
N SER A 168 10.47 -7.40 4.65
CA SER A 168 11.82 -7.38 4.13
C SER A 168 12.63 -6.34 4.90
N ILE A 169 13.69 -6.77 5.55
CA ILE A 169 14.58 -5.92 6.37
C ILE A 169 15.92 -5.77 5.64
N ASN A 170 16.31 -4.55 5.37
CA ASN A 170 17.57 -4.23 4.70
C ASN A 170 18.40 -3.28 5.58
N SER A 171 19.72 -3.50 5.60
CA SER A 171 20.65 -2.59 6.27
C SER A 171 20.86 -1.33 5.43
N LEU A 172 20.80 -0.17 6.09
CA LEU A 172 21.16 1.12 5.51
C LEU A 172 22.60 1.43 5.87
N THR A 173 23.44 1.61 4.85
CA THR A 173 24.85 2.00 5.01
C THR A 173 25.13 3.24 4.18
N ASP A 174 26.02 4.10 4.66
CA ASP A 174 26.52 5.24 3.88
C ASP A 174 27.57 4.79 2.86
N ASP A 175 28.05 5.73 2.04
CA ASP A 175 29.09 5.48 1.03
C ASP A 175 30.43 5.03 1.63
N ALA A 176 30.66 5.28 2.91
CA ALA A 176 31.84 4.83 3.66
C ALA A 176 31.63 3.43 4.31
N GLY A 177 30.48 2.80 4.13
CA GLY A 177 30.13 1.49 4.69
C GLY A 177 29.69 1.54 6.17
N LYS A 178 29.49 2.73 6.75
CA LYS A 178 29.01 2.89 8.11
C LYS A 178 27.52 2.58 8.19
N HIS A 179 27.16 1.74 9.15
CA HIS A 179 25.75 1.40 9.41
C HIS A 179 24.99 2.64 9.90
N MET A 180 23.93 3.00 9.18
CA MET A 180 23.04 4.12 9.48
C MET A 180 21.73 3.69 10.12
N GLY A 181 21.38 2.39 10.02
CA GLY A 181 20.13 1.85 10.50
C GLY A 181 19.60 0.76 9.58
N ILE A 182 18.29 0.55 9.60
CA ILE A 182 17.60 -0.44 8.78
C ILE A 182 16.38 0.17 8.09
N VAL A 183 16.04 -0.33 6.91
CA VAL A 183 14.76 -0.11 6.26
C VAL A 183 13.95 -1.39 6.30
N MET A 184 12.71 -1.28 6.72
CA MET A 184 11.73 -2.37 6.78
C MET A 184 10.63 -2.09 5.77
N VAL A 185 10.36 -3.07 4.92
CA VAL A 185 9.29 -3.02 3.93
C VAL A 185 8.25 -4.06 4.31
N PHE A 186 6.99 -3.66 4.46
CA PHE A 186 5.85 -4.50 4.83
C PHE A 186 4.96 -4.71 3.63
N ASP A 187 4.80 -5.95 3.21
CA ASP A 187 3.83 -6.36 2.21
C ASP A 187 2.66 -7.08 2.88
N ASP A 188 1.43 -6.59 2.71
CA ASP A 188 0.22 -7.22 3.23
C ASP A 188 -0.22 -8.36 2.30
N LEU A 189 0.06 -9.59 2.70
CA LEU A 189 -0.29 -10.81 1.98
C LEU A 189 -1.65 -11.39 2.40
N THR A 190 -2.42 -10.71 3.25
CA THR A 190 -3.66 -11.25 3.84
C THR A 190 -4.65 -11.71 2.77
N GLU A 191 -4.94 -10.88 1.79
CA GLU A 191 -5.89 -11.21 0.74
C GLU A 191 -5.33 -12.26 -0.24
N LEU A 192 -4.03 -12.23 -0.51
CA LEU A 192 -3.37 -13.24 -1.34
C LEU A 192 -3.43 -14.62 -0.68
N GLU A 193 -3.07 -14.72 0.61
CA GLU A 193 -3.15 -15.99 1.36
C GLU A 193 -4.59 -16.52 1.44
N LYS A 194 -5.58 -15.63 1.65
CA LYS A 194 -6.98 -16.02 1.63
C LYS A 194 -7.40 -16.57 0.27
N ALA A 195 -7.03 -15.89 -0.81
CA ALA A 195 -7.34 -16.33 -2.17
C ALA A 195 -6.69 -17.68 -2.50
N GLN A 196 -5.42 -17.87 -2.15
CA GLN A 196 -4.71 -19.13 -2.34
C GLN A 196 -5.36 -20.28 -1.55
N ARG A 197 -5.69 -20.05 -0.28
CA ARG A 197 -6.36 -21.02 0.57
C ARG A 197 -7.72 -21.41 0.02
N MET A 198 -8.49 -20.44 -0.44
CA MET A 198 -9.78 -20.67 -1.07
C MET A 198 -9.65 -21.46 -2.38
N ALA A 199 -8.65 -21.16 -3.20
CA ALA A 199 -8.39 -21.89 -4.45
C ALA A 199 -8.01 -23.35 -4.19
N ALA A 200 -7.11 -23.58 -3.23
CA ALA A 200 -6.74 -24.94 -2.83
C ALA A 200 -7.94 -25.72 -2.25
N TRP A 201 -8.75 -25.06 -1.41
CA TRP A 201 -9.97 -25.67 -0.87
C TRP A 201 -10.98 -26.05 -1.95
N ARG A 202 -11.16 -25.21 -2.98
CA ARG A 202 -12.04 -25.52 -4.12
C ARG A 202 -11.61 -26.76 -4.87
N GLU A 203 -10.33 -26.91 -5.11
CA GLU A 203 -9.80 -28.10 -5.79
C GLU A 203 -10.01 -29.39 -5.00
N VAL A 204 -9.69 -29.33 -3.69
CA VAL A 204 -9.91 -30.46 -2.76
C VAL A 204 -11.39 -30.85 -2.70
N ALA A 205 -12.27 -29.88 -2.52
CA ALA A 205 -13.71 -30.14 -2.43
C ALA A 205 -14.28 -30.75 -3.73
N ARG A 206 -13.83 -30.26 -4.89
CA ARG A 206 -14.21 -30.85 -6.19
C ARG A 206 -13.76 -32.28 -6.30
N ARG A 207 -12.53 -32.59 -5.92
CA ARG A 207 -11.96 -33.95 -5.99
C ARG A 207 -12.71 -34.90 -5.04
N ILE A 208 -12.94 -34.49 -3.81
CA ILE A 208 -13.70 -35.27 -2.82
C ILE A 208 -15.11 -35.57 -3.36
N ALA A 209 -15.80 -34.57 -3.91
CA ALA A 209 -17.12 -34.76 -4.48
C ALA A 209 -17.14 -35.83 -5.59
N HIS A 210 -16.17 -35.82 -6.48
CA HIS A 210 -16.03 -36.84 -7.53
C HIS A 210 -15.71 -38.21 -6.94
N GLU A 211 -14.79 -38.31 -6.01
CA GLU A 211 -14.39 -39.59 -5.39
C GLU A 211 -15.51 -40.21 -4.54
N VAL A 212 -16.38 -39.41 -3.92
CA VAL A 212 -17.56 -39.88 -3.19
C VAL A 212 -18.70 -40.29 -4.13
N LYS A 213 -18.94 -39.55 -5.21
CA LYS A 213 -19.99 -39.92 -6.20
C LYS A 213 -19.72 -41.24 -6.89
N ASN A 214 -18.43 -41.57 -7.14
CA ASN A 214 -18.03 -42.76 -7.85
C ASN A 214 -18.55 -44.08 -7.22
N PRO A 215 -18.44 -44.35 -5.92
CA PRO A 215 -18.98 -45.54 -5.28
C PRO A 215 -20.51 -45.45 -5.07
N LEU A 216 -21.09 -44.27 -4.91
CA LEU A 216 -22.53 -44.12 -4.65
C LEU A 216 -23.39 -44.53 -5.86
N THR A 217 -22.96 -44.17 -7.08
CA THR A 217 -23.67 -44.49 -8.32
C THR A 217 -23.91 -46.00 -8.50
N PRO A 218 -22.89 -46.89 -8.40
CA PRO A 218 -23.11 -48.32 -8.51
C PRO A 218 -23.93 -48.93 -7.35
N ILE A 219 -23.84 -48.35 -6.12
CA ILE A 219 -24.68 -48.75 -5.00
C ILE A 219 -26.16 -48.51 -5.31
N THR A 220 -26.50 -47.26 -5.75
CA THR A 220 -27.87 -46.93 -6.15
C THR A 220 -28.39 -47.85 -7.25
N LEU A 221 -27.60 -48.03 -8.31
CA LEU A 221 -27.98 -48.90 -9.43
C LEU A 221 -28.16 -50.35 -9.01
N SER A 222 -27.37 -50.85 -8.10
CA SER A 222 -27.50 -52.23 -7.55
C SER A 222 -28.77 -52.39 -6.72
N ALA A 223 -29.07 -51.46 -5.82
CA ALA A 223 -30.28 -51.43 -5.03
C ALA A 223 -31.53 -51.32 -5.92
N GLN A 224 -31.54 -50.42 -6.91
CA GLN A 224 -32.62 -50.30 -7.86
C GLN A 224 -32.83 -51.58 -8.70
N ARG A 225 -31.73 -52.23 -9.13
CA ARG A 225 -31.81 -53.48 -9.89
C ARG A 225 -32.38 -54.62 -9.05
N LEU A 226 -31.93 -54.71 -7.77
CA LEU A 226 -32.49 -55.70 -6.82
C LEU A 226 -33.97 -55.47 -6.63
N LYS A 227 -34.41 -54.25 -6.33
CA LYS A 227 -35.81 -53.87 -6.15
C LYS A 227 -36.61 -54.25 -7.39
N ARG A 228 -36.23 -53.78 -8.60
CA ARG A 228 -36.96 -54.04 -9.85
C ARG A 228 -37.04 -55.52 -10.21
N LYS A 229 -36.01 -56.35 -9.87
CA LYS A 229 -35.98 -57.75 -10.30
C LYS A 229 -36.72 -58.68 -9.32
N TYR A 230 -36.69 -58.36 -8.03
CA TYR A 230 -37.09 -59.30 -6.99
C TYR A 230 -38.30 -58.83 -6.15
N SER A 231 -38.81 -57.59 -6.25
CA SER A 231 -39.96 -57.09 -5.52
C SER A 231 -41.23 -57.96 -5.71
N GLU A 232 -41.43 -58.49 -6.93
CA GLU A 232 -42.60 -59.38 -7.19
C GLU A 232 -42.36 -60.81 -6.73
N THR A 233 -41.11 -61.22 -6.62
CA THR A 233 -40.75 -62.62 -6.24
C THR A 233 -40.62 -62.75 -4.73
N ILE A 234 -40.02 -61.77 -4.06
CA ILE A 234 -39.86 -61.73 -2.61
C ILE A 234 -41.01 -60.92 -2.03
N LYS A 235 -42.06 -61.58 -1.58
CA LYS A 235 -43.26 -60.93 -1.03
C LYS A 235 -43.10 -60.45 0.43
N GLU A 236 -41.89 -60.38 0.95
CA GLU A 236 -41.62 -59.91 2.30
C GLU A 236 -41.47 -58.36 2.30
N PRO A 237 -42.31 -57.62 3.06
CA PRO A 237 -42.28 -56.15 3.07
C PRO A 237 -40.90 -55.60 3.43
N ILE A 238 -40.11 -56.31 4.23
CA ILE A 238 -38.77 -55.91 4.68
C ILE A 238 -37.79 -55.75 3.50
N PHE A 239 -37.95 -56.52 2.42
CA PHE A 239 -37.09 -56.42 1.23
C PHE A 239 -37.28 -55.10 0.51
N ASP A 240 -38.51 -54.68 0.29
CA ASP A 240 -38.83 -53.43 -0.36
C ASP A 240 -38.43 -52.21 0.52
N GLU A 241 -38.67 -52.32 1.83
CA GLU A 241 -38.26 -51.32 2.81
C GLU A 241 -36.73 -51.11 2.84
N CYS A 242 -35.98 -52.21 2.93
CA CYS A 242 -34.51 -52.15 2.96
C CYS A 242 -33.93 -51.57 1.65
N THR A 243 -34.43 -52.06 0.49
CA THR A 243 -33.92 -51.54 -0.80
C THR A 243 -34.27 -50.09 -1.02
N GLN A 244 -35.48 -49.64 -0.63
CA GLN A 244 -35.85 -48.24 -0.69
C GLN A 244 -35.03 -47.38 0.26
N THR A 245 -34.83 -47.83 1.51
CA THR A 245 -33.97 -47.14 2.47
C THR A 245 -32.55 -46.90 1.92
N ILE A 246 -31.96 -47.91 1.27
CA ILE A 246 -30.63 -47.76 0.63
C ILE A 246 -30.67 -46.68 -0.46
N ILE A 247 -31.68 -46.72 -1.34
CA ILE A 247 -31.83 -45.74 -2.44
C ILE A 247 -31.96 -44.33 -1.87
N ASP A 248 -32.79 -44.14 -0.86
CA ASP A 248 -33.09 -42.84 -0.27
C ASP A 248 -31.85 -42.26 0.45
N HIS A 249 -31.14 -43.05 1.24
CA HIS A 249 -29.95 -42.61 1.92
C HIS A 249 -28.79 -42.30 0.95
N VAL A 250 -28.60 -43.13 -0.09
CA VAL A 250 -27.60 -42.80 -1.12
C VAL A 250 -27.94 -41.52 -1.87
N SER A 251 -29.21 -41.29 -2.17
CA SER A 251 -29.68 -40.04 -2.80
C SER A 251 -29.45 -38.85 -1.86
N LEU A 252 -29.70 -39.00 -0.56
CA LEU A 252 -29.43 -37.96 0.42
C LEU A 252 -27.92 -37.62 0.46
N ILE A 253 -27.04 -38.65 0.50
CA ILE A 253 -25.59 -38.43 0.49
C ILE A 253 -25.14 -37.75 -0.83
N GLN A 254 -25.70 -38.14 -1.98
CA GLN A 254 -25.44 -37.51 -3.27
C GLN A 254 -25.80 -36.00 -3.26
N ASN A 255 -26.95 -35.65 -2.67
CA ASN A 255 -27.36 -34.25 -2.54
C ASN A 255 -26.41 -33.47 -1.64
N LEU A 256 -26.05 -34.00 -0.45
CA LEU A 256 -25.08 -33.34 0.44
C LEU A 256 -23.71 -33.13 -0.24
N VAL A 257 -23.23 -34.10 -1.02
CA VAL A 257 -21.98 -33.98 -1.78
C VAL A 257 -22.11 -32.94 -2.89
N ASN A 258 -23.28 -32.83 -3.53
CA ASN A 258 -23.56 -31.81 -4.54
C ASN A 258 -23.54 -30.41 -3.90
N GLU A 259 -24.21 -30.23 -2.78
CA GLU A 259 -24.22 -28.96 -2.03
C GLU A 259 -22.81 -28.58 -1.59
N PHE A 260 -22.05 -29.51 -1.01
CA PHE A 260 -20.66 -29.30 -0.64
C PHE A 260 -19.79 -28.86 -1.85
N SER A 261 -19.94 -29.53 -2.99
CA SER A 261 -19.25 -29.18 -4.23
C SER A 261 -19.71 -27.84 -4.80
N SER A 262 -20.97 -27.43 -4.60
CA SER A 262 -21.47 -26.14 -5.06
C SER A 262 -20.85 -24.98 -4.28
N ILE A 263 -20.71 -25.11 -2.95
CA ILE A 263 -20.00 -24.12 -2.11
C ILE A 263 -18.57 -23.91 -2.60
N ALA A 264 -17.88 -24.98 -3.00
CA ALA A 264 -16.54 -24.91 -3.55
C ALA A 264 -16.47 -24.30 -4.98
N ARG A 265 -17.59 -24.28 -5.71
CA ARG A 265 -17.70 -23.75 -7.08
C ARG A 265 -18.12 -22.30 -7.15
N PHE A 266 -18.40 -21.62 -6.01
CA PHE A 266 -18.78 -20.21 -6.08
C PHE A 266 -17.72 -19.45 -6.89
N PRO A 267 -18.04 -18.99 -8.12
CA PRO A 267 -17.14 -18.11 -8.87
C PRO A 267 -16.92 -16.84 -8.06
N ALA A 268 -15.76 -16.21 -8.26
CA ALA A 268 -15.61 -14.85 -7.74
C ALA A 268 -16.78 -14.01 -8.23
N ALA A 269 -17.41 -13.25 -7.34
CA ALA A 269 -18.52 -12.38 -7.72
C ALA A 269 -18.05 -11.44 -8.85
N ASP A 270 -18.86 -11.34 -9.91
CA ASP A 270 -18.70 -10.36 -11.00
C ASP A 270 -19.80 -9.29 -10.90
N PRO A 271 -19.66 -8.35 -9.94
CA PRO A 271 -20.68 -7.35 -9.69
C PRO A 271 -20.74 -6.34 -10.84
N LYS A 272 -21.93 -6.20 -11.45
CA LYS A 272 -22.22 -5.22 -12.49
C LYS A 272 -23.39 -4.34 -12.05
N PRO A 273 -23.44 -3.07 -12.52
CA PRO A 273 -24.58 -2.23 -12.25
C PRO A 273 -25.87 -2.89 -12.74
N ALA A 274 -26.78 -3.20 -11.83
CA ALA A 274 -28.06 -3.84 -12.13
C ALA A 274 -29.16 -3.37 -11.15
N HIS A 275 -30.40 -3.45 -11.60
CA HIS A 275 -31.56 -3.30 -10.73
C HIS A 275 -31.90 -4.63 -10.07
N LEU A 276 -32.17 -4.60 -8.77
CA LEU A 276 -32.50 -5.80 -8.00
C LEU A 276 -33.89 -6.35 -8.37
N LEU A 277 -34.86 -5.47 -8.60
CA LEU A 277 -36.27 -5.86 -8.85
C LEU A 277 -36.45 -6.85 -10.02
N PRO A 278 -35.85 -6.65 -11.21
CA PRO A 278 -35.97 -7.62 -12.31
C PRO A 278 -35.40 -8.99 -11.95
N ILE A 279 -34.38 -9.07 -11.11
CA ILE A 279 -33.78 -10.35 -10.66
C ILE A 279 -34.77 -11.10 -9.75
N ILE A 280 -35.43 -10.37 -8.86
CA ILE A 280 -36.49 -10.90 -7.99
C ILE A 280 -37.68 -11.42 -8.82
N GLU A 281 -38.19 -10.60 -9.76
CA GLU A 281 -39.30 -10.96 -10.62
C GLU A 281 -39.05 -12.22 -11.44
N GLU A 282 -37.83 -12.32 -12.06
CA GLU A 282 -37.46 -13.52 -12.79
C GLU A 282 -37.39 -14.76 -11.90
N THR A 283 -36.88 -14.61 -10.66
CA THR A 283 -36.76 -15.75 -9.74
C THR A 283 -38.15 -16.20 -9.28
N VAL A 284 -39.00 -15.27 -8.88
CA VAL A 284 -40.37 -15.58 -8.45
C VAL A 284 -41.21 -16.20 -9.59
N ALA A 285 -41.01 -15.77 -10.83
CA ALA A 285 -41.69 -16.35 -12.00
C ALA A 285 -41.45 -17.85 -12.14
N LEU A 286 -40.23 -18.34 -11.81
CA LEU A 286 -39.90 -19.77 -11.83
C LEU A 286 -40.75 -20.59 -10.84
N TYR A 287 -41.09 -20.02 -9.69
CA TYR A 287 -41.83 -20.72 -8.64
C TYR A 287 -43.36 -20.60 -8.81
N ARG A 288 -43.85 -19.54 -9.45
CA ARG A 288 -45.30 -19.37 -9.70
C ARG A 288 -45.92 -20.49 -10.54
N GLU A 289 -45.15 -21.01 -11.50
CA GLU A 289 -45.63 -22.13 -12.33
C GLU A 289 -45.58 -23.47 -11.57
N GLY A 290 -44.60 -23.66 -10.69
CA GLY A 290 -44.42 -24.90 -9.94
C GLY A 290 -45.25 -25.01 -8.66
N LEU A 291 -45.61 -23.88 -8.05
CA LEU A 291 -46.29 -23.81 -6.75
C LEU A 291 -47.63 -23.00 -6.83
N PRO A 292 -48.63 -23.47 -7.52
CA PRO A 292 -49.88 -22.71 -7.78
C PRO A 292 -50.73 -22.44 -6.52
N ARG A 293 -50.39 -23.04 -5.38
CA ARG A 293 -51.04 -22.82 -4.09
C ARG A 293 -50.40 -21.74 -3.23
N ILE A 294 -49.28 -21.17 -3.68
CA ILE A 294 -48.53 -20.14 -2.95
C ILE A 294 -48.68 -18.80 -3.68
N ASP A 295 -49.14 -17.80 -2.96
CA ASP A 295 -49.27 -16.45 -3.50
C ASP A 295 -47.96 -15.65 -3.21
N PHE A 296 -47.22 -15.34 -4.28
CA PHE A 296 -45.99 -14.59 -4.19
C PHE A 296 -46.27 -13.09 -4.35
N ILE A 297 -46.09 -12.32 -3.29
CA ILE A 297 -46.27 -10.87 -3.27
C ILE A 297 -44.92 -10.19 -3.29
N ILE A 298 -44.65 -9.37 -4.31
CA ILE A 298 -43.44 -8.56 -4.40
C ILE A 298 -43.81 -7.13 -4.02
N GLN A 299 -43.20 -6.62 -2.93
CA GLN A 299 -43.30 -5.23 -2.53
C GLN A 299 -41.94 -4.57 -2.71
N ALA A 300 -41.83 -3.67 -3.66
CA ALA A 300 -40.57 -2.99 -3.95
C ALA A 300 -40.83 -1.50 -4.18
N ASP A 301 -39.88 -0.66 -3.72
CA ASP A 301 -39.86 0.74 -4.08
C ASP A 301 -39.30 0.89 -5.49
N GLN A 302 -40.08 1.53 -6.38
CA GLN A 302 -39.62 1.78 -7.76
C GLN A 302 -38.44 2.73 -7.87
N SER A 303 -38.10 3.44 -6.78
CA SER A 303 -36.94 4.33 -6.71
C SER A 303 -35.64 3.62 -6.31
N ALA A 304 -35.61 2.28 -6.20
CA ALA A 304 -34.41 1.56 -5.80
C ALA A 304 -33.25 1.85 -6.75
N PRO A 305 -32.08 2.26 -6.21
CA PRO A 305 -30.94 2.66 -7.02
C PRO A 305 -30.33 1.47 -7.77
N LEU A 306 -29.53 1.77 -8.80
CA LEU A 306 -28.63 0.81 -9.42
C LEU A 306 -27.61 0.35 -8.38
N LEU A 307 -27.50 -0.95 -8.19
CA LEU A 307 -26.55 -1.59 -7.27
C LEU A 307 -25.54 -2.41 -8.05
N ASN A 308 -24.31 -2.49 -7.56
CA ASN A 308 -23.32 -3.42 -8.11
C ASN A 308 -23.62 -4.82 -7.61
N LEU A 309 -24.26 -5.63 -8.45
CA LEU A 309 -24.77 -6.96 -8.12
C LEU A 309 -24.25 -8.00 -9.11
N ASP A 310 -23.89 -9.18 -8.58
CA ASP A 310 -23.75 -10.38 -9.40
C ASP A 310 -25.13 -11.03 -9.56
N ARG A 311 -25.72 -10.87 -10.75
CA ARG A 311 -27.08 -11.35 -11.06
C ARG A 311 -27.26 -12.85 -10.80
N GLN A 312 -26.24 -13.65 -11.12
CA GLN A 312 -26.33 -15.10 -10.94
C GLN A 312 -26.28 -15.50 -9.47
N GLN A 313 -25.40 -14.85 -8.68
CA GLN A 313 -25.28 -15.15 -7.27
C GLN A 313 -26.52 -14.68 -6.48
N ILE A 314 -27.08 -13.52 -6.81
CA ILE A 314 -28.33 -13.05 -6.19
C ILE A 314 -29.47 -13.99 -6.52
N LYS A 315 -29.61 -14.40 -7.78
CA LYS A 315 -30.64 -15.36 -8.20
C LYS A 315 -30.52 -16.70 -7.45
N GLN A 316 -29.30 -17.23 -7.32
CA GLN A 316 -29.06 -18.46 -6.57
C GLN A 316 -29.36 -18.31 -5.07
N ALA A 317 -29.02 -17.18 -4.47
CA ALA A 317 -29.35 -16.91 -3.07
C ALA A 317 -30.87 -16.88 -2.85
N MET A 318 -31.60 -16.28 -3.77
CA MET A 318 -33.07 -16.25 -3.70
C MET A 318 -33.69 -17.64 -3.88
N ILE A 319 -33.19 -18.44 -4.82
CA ILE A 319 -33.61 -19.84 -5.01
C ILE A 319 -33.44 -20.60 -3.67
N ASN A 320 -32.26 -20.52 -3.06
CA ASN A 320 -31.98 -21.20 -1.77
C ASN A 320 -32.83 -20.70 -0.59
N LEU A 321 -33.45 -19.52 -0.70
CA LEU A 321 -34.37 -19.00 0.35
C LEU A 321 -35.80 -19.43 0.16
N VAL A 322 -36.20 -19.77 -1.09
CA VAL A 322 -37.58 -20.16 -1.43
C VAL A 322 -37.76 -21.67 -1.37
N ASP A 323 -36.69 -22.46 -1.65
CA ASP A 323 -36.67 -23.92 -1.51
C ASP A 323 -36.66 -24.31 -0.02
#